data_008ad71538b004ca0aaed0f9e501b463
#
_entry.id   008ad71538b004ca0aaed0f9e501b463
#
_cell.length_a   1.000
_cell.length_b   1.000
_cell.length_c   1.000
_cell.angle_alpha   90.00
_cell.angle_beta   90.00
_cell.angle_gamma   90.00
#
_symmetry.space_group_name_H-M   'P 1'
#
loop_
_entity.id
_entity.type
_entity.pdbx_description
1 polymer ?
#
loop_
_entity_poly.entity_id
_entity_poly.type
_entity_poly.pdbx_seq_one_letter_code
_entity_poly.pdbx_strand_id
1 'polypeptide(L)' 'MPYDSTDRQPRVLTPEERRARDATRRADAEQAMRDHEAAQRAFYANRERLRAERLAREAATKSD' A
#
# COMPACT_ATOMS: atom_id res chain seq x y z
N MET A 1 16.04 10.68 -43.12
CA MET A 1 15.88 11.05 -42.22
C MET A 1 16.44 10.72 -41.23
N PRO A 2 16.86 11.15 -40.76
CA PRO A 2 17.46 10.82 -39.82
C PRO A 2 16.95 10.63 -38.62
N TYR A 3 16.16 9.72 -38.49
CA TYR A 3 15.75 9.39 -37.30
C TYR A 3 16.90 8.95 -36.60
N ASP A 4 17.22 9.55 -35.57
CA ASP A 4 18.35 9.22 -34.87
C ASP A 4 18.01 8.46 -33.67
N SER A 5 18.24 7.22 -33.62
CA SER A 5 17.88 6.43 -32.48
C SER A 5 18.71 6.74 -31.26
N THR A 6 19.77 7.46 -31.39
CA THR A 6 20.53 7.81 -30.21
C THR A 6 19.77 8.74 -29.30
N ASP A 7 18.82 9.48 -29.82
CA ASP A 7 17.99 10.31 -29.00
C ASP A 7 17.08 9.51 -28.12
N ARG A 8 16.92 8.23 -28.40
CA ARG A 8 16.08 7.42 -27.62
C ARG A 8 16.83 6.55 -26.67
N GLN A 9 18.10 6.64 -26.60
CA GLN A 9 18.85 5.83 -25.67
C GLN A 9 18.55 6.28 -24.25
N PRO A 10 18.40 5.34 -23.34
CA PRO A 10 18.12 5.68 -21.97
C PRO A 10 19.27 6.51 -21.44
N ARG A 11 18.95 7.53 -20.72
CA ARG A 11 19.91 8.35 -20.10
C ARG A 11 20.60 7.60 -18.99
N VAL A 12 21.90 7.69 -18.92
CA VAL A 12 22.63 7.06 -17.83
C VAL A 12 22.56 7.98 -16.62
N LEU A 13 22.10 7.46 -15.53
CA LEU A 13 21.97 8.24 -14.32
C LEU A 13 23.31 8.41 -13.64
N THR A 14 23.55 9.57 -13.06
CA THR A 14 24.72 9.75 -12.23
C THR A 14 24.57 8.96 -10.94
N PRO A 15 25.67 8.72 -10.22
CA PRO A 15 25.55 8.02 -8.93
C PRO A 15 24.64 8.74 -7.94
N GLU A 16 24.63 10.05 -7.95
CA GLU A 16 23.74 10.81 -7.07
C GLU A 16 22.31 10.63 -7.46
N GLU A 17 22.03 10.65 -8.76
CA GLU A 17 20.69 10.44 -9.25
C GLU A 17 20.18 9.04 -8.91
N ARG A 18 21.07 8.05 -9.00
CA ARG A 18 20.73 6.70 -8.63
C ARG A 18 20.38 6.58 -7.16
N ARG A 19 21.17 7.21 -6.31
CA ARG A 19 20.91 7.19 -4.87
C ARG A 19 19.59 7.86 -4.54
N ALA A 20 19.31 8.99 -5.17
CA ALA A 20 18.05 9.67 -4.94
C ALA A 20 16.86 8.81 -5.38
N ARG A 21 17.01 8.17 -6.52
CA ARG A 21 15.96 7.30 -7.04
C ARG A 21 15.73 6.10 -6.11
N ASP A 22 16.83 5.50 -5.62
CA ASP A 22 16.73 4.37 -4.71
C ASP A 22 16.12 4.78 -3.38
N ALA A 23 16.47 5.96 -2.89
CA ALA A 23 15.90 6.47 -1.65
C ALA A 23 14.40 6.70 -1.79
N THR A 24 13.97 7.26 -2.92
CA THR A 24 12.55 7.46 -3.19
C THR A 24 11.82 6.13 -3.26
N ARG A 25 12.42 5.18 -3.96
CA ARG A 25 11.81 3.86 -4.10
C ARG A 25 11.65 3.17 -2.74
N ARG A 26 12.67 3.30 -1.88
CA ARG A 26 12.60 2.73 -0.54
C ARG A 26 11.52 3.40 0.29
N ALA A 27 11.46 4.72 0.23
CA ALA A 27 10.44 5.46 0.98
C ALA A 27 9.03 5.09 0.53
N ASP A 28 8.85 4.94 -0.78
CA ASP A 28 7.56 4.55 -1.32
C ASP A 28 7.18 3.14 -0.89
N ALA A 29 8.15 2.23 -0.88
CA ALA A 29 7.90 0.86 -0.44
C ALA A 29 7.53 0.81 1.03
N GLU A 30 8.22 1.58 1.86
CA GLU A 30 7.91 1.64 3.28
C GLU A 30 6.53 2.22 3.53
N GLN A 31 6.17 3.26 2.77
CA GLN A 31 4.85 3.85 2.90
C GLN A 31 3.77 2.85 2.47
N ALA A 32 4.01 2.15 1.38
CA ALA A 32 3.06 1.14 0.90
C ALA A 32 2.86 0.03 1.93
N MET A 33 3.93 -0.38 2.61
CA MET A 33 3.82 -1.39 3.65
C MET A 33 3.03 -0.89 4.84
N ARG A 34 3.26 0.36 5.25
CA ARG A 34 2.49 0.94 6.36
C ARG A 34 1.02 1.05 6.01
N ASP A 35 0.73 1.46 4.76
CA ASP A 35 -0.65 1.57 4.31
C ASP A 35 -1.33 0.21 4.29
N HIS A 36 -0.61 -0.80 3.83
CA HIS A 36 -1.13 -2.16 3.79
C HIS A 36 -1.43 -2.68 5.19
N GLU A 37 -0.51 -2.46 6.12
CA GLU A 37 -0.70 -2.89 7.50
C GLU A 37 -1.86 -2.16 8.15
N ALA A 38 -1.99 -0.86 7.89
CA ALA A 38 -3.11 -0.09 8.44
C ALA A 38 -4.42 -0.58 7.87
N ALA A 39 -4.46 -0.89 6.58
CA ALA A 39 -5.66 -1.42 5.94
C ALA A 39 -6.04 -2.78 6.52
N GLN A 40 -5.05 -3.63 6.78
CA GLN A 40 -5.31 -4.93 7.39
C GLN A 40 -5.86 -4.78 8.80
N ARG A 41 -5.26 -3.88 9.59
CA ARG A 41 -5.77 -3.66 10.96
C ARG A 41 -7.20 -3.15 10.93
N ALA A 42 -7.50 -2.23 10.02
CA ALA A 42 -8.86 -1.70 9.89
C ALA A 42 -9.83 -2.81 9.49
N PHE A 43 -9.40 -3.67 8.58
CA PHE A 43 -10.22 -4.78 8.12
C PHE A 43 -10.54 -5.73 9.27
N TYR A 44 -9.55 -6.11 10.06
CA TYR A 44 -9.78 -7.03 11.17
C TYR A 44 -10.60 -6.37 12.27
N ALA A 45 -10.34 -5.11 12.56
CA ALA A 45 -11.12 -4.40 13.57
C ALA A 45 -12.60 -4.31 13.17
N ASN A 46 -12.84 -4.03 11.90
CA ASN A 46 -14.20 -3.93 11.37
C ASN A 46 -14.90 -5.29 11.43
N ARG A 47 -14.16 -6.33 11.08
CA ARG A 47 -14.68 -7.67 11.12
C ARG A 47 -15.06 -8.08 12.53
N GLU A 48 -14.21 -7.77 13.52
CA GLU A 48 -14.50 -8.07 14.91
C GLU A 48 -15.71 -7.28 15.42
N ARG A 49 -15.82 -6.02 15.02
CA ARG A 49 -16.96 -5.20 15.42
C ARG A 49 -18.25 -5.76 14.86
N LEU A 50 -18.26 -6.16 13.59
CA LEU A 50 -19.44 -6.72 12.97
C LEU A 50 -19.82 -8.05 13.60
N ARG A 51 -18.83 -8.85 13.95
CA ARG A 51 -19.07 -10.11 14.62
C ARG A 51 -19.71 -9.90 16.00
N ALA A 52 -19.17 -8.92 16.76
CA ALA A 52 -19.70 -8.60 18.07
C ALA A 52 -21.15 -8.09 17.97
N GLU A 53 -21.43 -7.27 16.96
CA GLU A 53 -22.79 -6.78 16.75
C GLU A 53 -23.75 -7.90 16.43
N ARG A 54 -23.31 -8.86 15.61
CA ARG A 54 -24.14 -9.99 15.27
C ARG A 54 -24.45 -10.84 16.49
N LEU A 55 -23.41 -11.10 17.30
CA LEU A 55 -23.60 -11.90 18.51
C LEU A 55 -24.52 -11.19 19.50
N ALA A 56 -24.40 -9.88 19.61
CA ALA A 56 -25.26 -9.11 20.50
C ALA A 56 -26.72 -9.18 20.03
N ARG A 57 -26.95 -9.13 18.73
CA ARG A 57 -28.32 -9.24 18.19
C ARG A 57 -28.89 -10.62 18.43
N GLU A 58 -28.07 -11.64 18.24
CA GLU A 58 -28.52 -13.01 18.48
C GLU A 58 -28.85 -13.23 19.93
N ALA A 59 -28.03 -12.70 20.84
CA ALA A 59 -28.29 -12.81 22.26
C ALA A 59 -29.58 -12.10 22.64
N ALA A 60 -29.82 -10.93 22.10
CA ALA A 60 -31.04 -10.17 22.36
C ALA A 60 -32.28 -10.95 21.87
N THR A 61 -32.16 -11.55 20.68
CA THR A 61 -33.25 -12.34 20.14
C THR A 61 -33.54 -13.56 20.99
N LYS A 62 -32.50 -14.21 21.51
CA LYS A 62 -32.69 -15.41 22.31
C LYS A 62 -33.25 -15.13 23.69
N SER A 63 -33.04 -13.94 24.19
CA SER A 63 -33.53 -13.66 25.53
C SER A 63 -35.02 -13.40 25.57
N ASP A 64 -35.66 -13.32 24.42
CA ASP A 64 -37.07 -13.27 24.40
C ASP A 64 -37.62 -14.68 24.57
#